data_dac46d9fa3e742e61eb5faeab5e353a1
#
_entry.id   dac46d9fa3e742e61eb5faeab5e353a1
#
_cell.length_a   1.000
_cell.length_b   1.000
_cell.length_c   1.000
_cell.angle_alpha   90.00
_cell.angle_beta   90.00
_cell.angle_gamma   90.00
#
_symmetry.space_group_name_H-M   'P 1'
#
loop_
_entity.id
_entity.type
_entity.pdbx_description
1 polymer ?
#
loop_
_entity_poly.entity_id
_entity_poly.type
_entity_poly.pdbx_seq_one_letter_code
_entity_poly.pdbx_strand_id
1 'polypeptide(L)'
;DIGGQASISAPNAPASASAVIVGETVEVTFAASTTSNIDAYLVYSSIDGSDYGLISIVPPDDFAASMSIIDNAFDETGTQAYRVYAMKYGILSSAATDSVSYTVSSAEPTSMSVVNLNNAYYVQWNPPSSNARFITAYNVYKHEHATQGSLLRSSASLVYSGMNTNYMYQISGNNNNNFHQFWVETTIA
;
A
#
# COMPACT_ATOMS: atom_id res chain seq x y z
N ASP A 1 24.67 -31.74 45.61
CA ASP A 1 24.58 -30.32 45.26
C ASP A 1 24.36 -30.20 43.75
N ILE A 2 23.07 -30.13 43.35
CA ILE A 2 22.72 -29.86 41.95
C ILE A 2 22.90 -28.35 41.75
N GLY A 3 24.01 -28.02 41.09
CA GLY A 3 24.38 -26.64 40.79
C GLY A 3 23.17 -25.83 40.29
N GLY A 4 22.94 -24.68 40.95
CA GLY A 4 21.85 -23.78 40.63
C GLY A 4 21.87 -23.42 39.13
N GLN A 5 20.77 -23.66 38.42
CA GLN A 5 20.62 -23.19 37.07
C GLN A 5 20.75 -21.65 37.08
N ALA A 6 21.72 -21.14 36.35
CA ALA A 6 21.80 -19.70 36.12
C ALA A 6 20.50 -19.25 35.43
N SER A 7 19.80 -18.37 36.08
CA SER A 7 18.59 -17.76 35.49
C SER A 7 19.02 -16.94 34.27
N ILE A 8 18.59 -17.35 33.08
CA ILE A 8 18.83 -16.62 31.86
C ILE A 8 17.78 -15.51 31.84
N SER A 9 18.19 -14.25 31.94
CA SER A 9 17.30 -13.10 31.84
C SER A 9 17.10 -12.68 30.37
N ALA A 10 15.91 -12.13 30.08
CA ALA A 10 15.65 -11.53 28.80
C ALA A 10 16.66 -10.40 28.50
N PRO A 11 17.09 -10.22 27.24
CA PRO A 11 17.93 -9.09 26.86
C PRO A 11 17.17 -7.77 26.98
N ASN A 12 17.89 -6.66 27.03
CA ASN A 12 17.29 -5.35 26.90
C ASN A 12 16.67 -5.18 25.51
N ALA A 13 15.59 -4.43 25.40
CA ALA A 13 15.01 -4.06 24.12
C ALA A 13 16.02 -3.29 23.25
N PRO A 14 15.84 -3.23 21.92
CA PRO A 14 16.45 -2.22 21.09
C PRO A 14 16.18 -0.83 21.67
N ALA A 15 17.19 0.06 21.64
CA ALA A 15 17.10 1.34 22.35
C ALA A 15 16.05 2.28 21.71
N SER A 16 15.75 2.09 20.43
CA SER A 16 14.69 2.82 19.70
C SER A 16 14.23 2.03 18.51
N ALA A 17 13.05 2.34 18.00
CA ALA A 17 12.58 1.99 16.67
C ALA A 17 11.95 3.23 16.03
N SER A 18 12.06 3.35 14.72
CA SER A 18 11.46 4.40 13.90
C SER A 18 11.01 3.81 12.58
N ALA A 19 9.80 4.11 12.15
CA ALA A 19 9.25 3.70 10.86
C ALA A 19 8.96 4.95 10.02
N VAL A 20 9.42 4.95 8.76
CA VAL A 20 9.25 6.09 7.86
C VAL A 20 8.83 5.56 6.47
N ILE A 21 7.82 6.19 5.88
CA ILE A 21 7.41 5.90 4.50
C ILE A 21 8.44 6.50 3.54
N VAL A 22 9.01 5.64 2.67
CA VAL A 22 9.96 5.99 1.63
C VAL A 22 9.41 5.49 0.29
N GLY A 23 8.81 6.39 -0.47
CA GLY A 23 8.12 6.04 -1.70
C GLY A 23 6.94 5.09 -1.44
N GLU A 24 7.02 3.88 -1.96
CA GLU A 24 5.99 2.84 -1.79
C GLU A 24 6.38 1.76 -0.77
N THR A 25 7.37 2.02 0.07
CA THR A 25 7.87 1.09 1.10
C THR A 25 7.92 1.78 2.46
N VAL A 26 8.07 0.99 3.51
CA VAL A 26 8.38 1.52 4.84
C VAL A 26 9.80 1.12 5.22
N GLU A 27 10.64 2.10 5.56
CA GLU A 27 11.93 1.85 6.17
C GLU A 27 11.76 1.85 7.69
N VAL A 28 12.11 0.71 8.32
CA VAL A 28 12.13 0.54 9.78
C VAL A 28 13.56 0.56 10.26
N THR A 29 13.92 1.60 10.98
CA THR A 29 15.26 1.80 11.57
C THR A 29 15.20 1.57 13.08
N PHE A 30 16.19 0.88 13.64
CA PHE A 30 16.27 0.63 15.08
C PHE A 30 17.71 0.63 15.58
N ALA A 31 17.89 1.07 16.82
CA ALA A 31 19.18 1.05 17.48
C ALA A 31 19.45 -0.30 18.16
N ALA A 32 20.73 -0.67 18.24
CA ALA A 32 21.12 -1.90 18.89
C ALA A 32 20.69 -1.94 20.37
N SER A 33 20.42 -3.16 20.87
CA SER A 33 20.29 -3.42 22.31
C SER A 33 21.59 -3.12 23.04
N THR A 34 21.50 -2.66 24.29
CA THR A 34 22.65 -2.51 25.16
C THR A 34 23.17 -3.84 25.74
N THR A 35 22.39 -4.92 25.57
CA THR A 35 22.85 -6.27 25.94
C THR A 35 23.85 -6.80 24.94
N SER A 36 24.99 -7.27 25.39
CA SER A 36 26.01 -7.89 24.54
C SER A 36 25.61 -9.30 24.09
N ASN A 37 26.18 -9.77 22.98
CA ASN A 37 25.98 -11.11 22.42
C ASN A 37 24.51 -11.44 22.19
N ILE A 38 23.81 -10.55 21.48
CA ILE A 38 22.48 -10.79 20.93
C ILE A 38 22.60 -11.82 19.80
N ASP A 39 21.66 -12.76 19.70
CA ASP A 39 21.66 -13.81 18.68
C ASP A 39 20.99 -13.32 17.38
N ALA A 40 19.95 -12.48 17.49
CA ALA A 40 19.23 -11.89 16.35
C ALA A 40 18.36 -10.71 16.79
N TYR A 41 17.97 -9.87 15.82
CA TYR A 41 16.82 -8.98 15.98
C TYR A 41 15.67 -9.48 15.10
N LEU A 42 14.46 -9.50 15.67
CA LEU A 42 13.25 -9.92 15.00
C LEU A 42 12.35 -8.71 14.80
N VAL A 43 11.94 -8.49 13.55
CA VAL A 43 11.06 -7.39 13.18
C VAL A 43 9.71 -7.95 12.76
N TYR A 44 8.65 -7.47 13.41
CA TYR A 44 7.27 -7.84 13.15
C TYR A 44 6.50 -6.62 12.67
N SER A 45 5.50 -6.84 11.83
CA SER A 45 4.53 -5.82 11.43
C SER A 45 3.09 -6.26 11.65
N SER A 46 2.20 -5.28 11.75
CA SER A 46 0.75 -5.43 11.89
C SER A 46 0.06 -4.29 11.17
N ILE A 47 -1.05 -4.58 10.48
CA ILE A 47 -1.88 -3.58 9.80
C ILE A 47 -3.15 -3.39 10.62
N ASP A 48 -3.50 -2.14 10.94
CA ASP A 48 -4.72 -1.72 11.64
C ASP A 48 -5.04 -2.54 12.91
N GLY A 49 -3.98 -2.93 13.64
CA GLY A 49 -4.11 -3.69 14.87
C GLY A 49 -4.39 -5.18 14.70
N SER A 50 -4.20 -5.72 13.49
CA SER A 50 -4.20 -7.16 13.24
C SER A 50 -3.09 -7.88 14.02
N ASP A 51 -3.04 -9.21 13.93
CA ASP A 51 -1.95 -9.99 14.52
C ASP A 51 -0.59 -9.63 13.90
N TYR A 52 0.45 -9.58 14.72
CA TYR A 52 1.80 -9.28 14.28
C TYR A 52 2.44 -10.46 13.54
N GLY A 53 2.82 -10.24 12.29
CA GLY A 53 3.59 -11.19 11.48
C GLY A 53 5.08 -10.87 11.49
N LEU A 54 5.95 -11.90 11.52
CA LEU A 54 7.40 -11.74 11.38
C LEU A 54 7.72 -11.36 9.92
N ILE A 55 8.40 -10.22 9.72
CA ILE A 55 8.79 -9.73 8.40
C ILE A 55 10.28 -9.80 8.14
N SER A 56 11.11 -9.77 9.18
CA SER A 56 12.56 -9.85 9.02
C SER A 56 13.26 -10.40 10.26
N ILE A 57 14.39 -11.07 10.02
CA ILE A 57 15.37 -11.47 11.03
C ILE A 57 16.72 -10.86 10.63
N VAL A 58 17.32 -10.06 11.50
CA VAL A 58 18.65 -9.48 11.31
C VAL A 58 19.64 -10.36 12.07
N PRO A 59 20.54 -11.09 11.38
CA PRO A 59 21.53 -11.96 12.00
C PRO A 59 22.72 -11.16 12.57
N PRO A 60 23.58 -11.76 13.40
CA PRO A 60 24.71 -11.10 14.05
C PRO A 60 25.69 -10.42 13.10
N ASP A 61 25.89 -11.00 11.91
CA ASP A 61 26.84 -10.48 10.90
C ASP A 61 26.43 -9.12 10.33
N ASP A 62 25.13 -8.76 10.46
CA ASP A 62 24.56 -7.49 9.98
C ASP A 62 24.41 -6.46 11.10
N PHE A 63 24.93 -6.72 12.32
CA PHE A 63 24.77 -5.82 13.44
C PHE A 63 25.61 -4.54 13.32
N ALA A 64 24.96 -3.43 13.53
CA ALA A 64 25.52 -2.10 13.61
C ALA A 64 24.93 -1.34 14.79
N ALA A 65 25.41 -0.14 15.08
CA ALA A 65 24.80 0.71 16.11
C ALA A 65 23.36 1.10 15.77
N SER A 66 23.07 1.23 14.48
CA SER A 66 21.73 1.42 13.92
C SER A 66 21.58 0.47 12.72
N MET A 67 20.46 -0.21 12.65
CA MET A 67 20.10 -1.15 11.59
C MET A 67 18.81 -0.70 10.95
N SER A 68 18.62 -0.99 9.67
CA SER A 68 17.35 -0.74 8.98
C SER A 68 16.91 -1.94 8.16
N ILE A 69 15.61 -2.11 8.02
CA ILE A 69 14.98 -3.06 7.09
C ILE A 69 13.97 -2.32 6.24
N ILE A 70 13.72 -2.82 5.04
CA ILE A 70 12.69 -2.30 4.14
C ILE A 70 11.51 -3.28 4.16
N ASP A 71 10.34 -2.77 4.55
CA ASP A 71 9.08 -3.48 4.38
C ASP A 71 8.48 -3.12 3.01
N ASN A 72 8.51 -4.11 2.10
CA ASN A 72 7.96 -4.00 0.76
C ASN A 72 6.50 -4.48 0.66
N ALA A 73 5.97 -5.06 1.74
CA ALA A 73 4.61 -5.61 1.79
C ALA A 73 3.57 -4.58 2.25
N PHE A 74 3.89 -3.30 2.12
CA PHE A 74 3.01 -2.19 2.47
C PHE A 74 2.02 -1.96 1.32
N ASP A 75 0.94 -2.76 1.29
CA ASP A 75 0.00 -2.84 0.17
C ASP A 75 -1.35 -2.17 0.43
N GLU A 76 -1.64 -1.76 1.67
CA GLU A 76 -2.95 -1.26 2.07
C GLU A 76 -2.86 0.13 2.71
N THR A 77 -3.93 0.91 2.57
CA THR A 77 -4.13 2.12 3.35
C THR A 77 -4.42 1.73 4.81
N GLY A 78 -3.91 2.49 5.76
CA GLY A 78 -4.12 2.22 7.17
C GLY A 78 -2.92 2.55 8.03
N THR A 79 -2.88 2.01 9.23
CA THR A 79 -1.77 2.16 10.18
C THR A 79 -0.94 0.89 10.20
N GLN A 80 0.30 1.00 9.72
CA GLN A 80 1.29 -0.06 9.82
C GLN A 80 2.09 0.12 11.11
N ALA A 81 1.99 -0.84 12.01
CA ALA A 81 2.71 -0.85 13.28
C ALA A 81 3.85 -1.87 13.27
N TYR A 82 4.97 -1.53 13.86
CA TYR A 82 6.17 -2.35 13.91
C TYR A 82 6.59 -2.65 15.35
N ARG A 83 7.14 -3.85 15.54
CA ARG A 83 7.78 -4.28 16.78
C ARG A 83 9.13 -4.89 16.48
N VAL A 84 10.16 -4.41 17.17
CA VAL A 84 11.51 -4.94 17.06
C VAL A 84 11.92 -5.54 18.40
N TYR A 85 12.33 -6.80 18.39
CA TYR A 85 12.80 -7.54 19.55
C TYR A 85 14.26 -7.89 19.41
N ALA A 86 15.03 -7.78 20.48
CA ALA A 86 16.32 -8.46 20.59
C ALA A 86 16.08 -9.88 21.12
N MET A 87 16.78 -10.85 20.55
CA MET A 87 16.72 -12.25 20.99
C MET A 87 18.09 -12.70 21.48
N LYS A 88 18.10 -13.36 22.63
CA LYS A 88 19.30 -14.00 23.19
C LYS A 88 18.93 -15.32 23.85
N TYR A 89 19.63 -16.40 23.47
CA TYR A 89 19.33 -17.77 23.92
C TYR A 89 17.88 -18.19 23.75
N GLY A 90 17.23 -17.72 22.64
CA GLY A 90 15.83 -17.98 22.37
C GLY A 90 14.83 -17.15 23.20
N ILE A 91 15.31 -16.25 24.04
CA ILE A 91 14.46 -15.37 24.86
C ILE A 91 14.37 -13.99 24.21
N LEU A 92 13.15 -13.51 24.03
CA LEU A 92 12.89 -12.18 23.48
C LEU A 92 12.93 -11.09 24.56
N SER A 93 13.42 -9.92 24.20
CA SER A 93 13.28 -8.68 24.96
C SER A 93 11.82 -8.21 24.99
N SER A 94 11.53 -7.11 25.71
CA SER A 94 10.40 -6.26 25.35
C SER A 94 10.60 -5.64 23.95
N ALA A 95 9.51 -5.22 23.30
CA ALA A 95 9.57 -4.59 21.99
C ALA A 95 10.01 -3.14 22.05
N ALA A 96 10.83 -2.69 21.10
CA ALA A 96 10.83 -1.31 20.64
C ALA A 96 9.76 -1.18 19.55
N THR A 97 8.96 -0.11 19.58
CA THR A 97 7.78 0.03 18.71
C THR A 97 7.75 1.38 18.01
N ASP A 98 7.24 1.38 16.78
CA ASP A 98 6.80 2.59 16.07
C ASP A 98 5.69 2.22 15.07
N SER A 99 5.05 3.24 14.49
CA SER A 99 4.00 3.06 13.49
C SER A 99 3.97 4.21 12.50
N VAL A 100 3.53 3.92 11.28
CA VAL A 100 3.23 4.92 10.25
C VAL A 100 1.80 4.74 9.79
N SER A 101 1.14 5.85 9.45
CA SER A 101 -0.17 5.81 8.82
C SER A 101 -0.04 6.27 7.37
N TYR A 102 -0.65 5.52 6.48
CA TYR A 102 -0.69 5.83 5.05
C TYR A 102 -2.12 6.04 4.60
N THR A 103 -2.35 7.15 3.91
CA THR A 103 -3.64 7.45 3.30
C THR A 103 -3.42 7.79 1.84
N VAL A 104 -4.04 7.05 0.95
CA VAL A 104 -4.06 7.37 -0.48
C VAL A 104 -5.13 8.43 -0.70
N SER A 105 -4.72 9.66 -0.99
CA SER A 105 -5.66 10.76 -1.23
C SER A 105 -6.21 10.76 -2.65
N SER A 106 -5.47 10.25 -3.64
CA SER A 106 -5.91 10.09 -5.02
C SER A 106 -4.98 9.13 -5.78
N ALA A 107 -5.53 8.45 -6.76
CA ALA A 107 -4.81 7.62 -7.73
C ALA A 107 -5.48 7.81 -9.10
N GLU A 108 -5.53 9.07 -9.57
CA GLU A 108 -6.23 9.42 -10.81
C GLU A 108 -5.55 8.83 -12.04
N PRO A 109 -6.33 8.23 -12.97
CA PRO A 109 -5.81 7.78 -14.25
C PRO A 109 -5.18 8.92 -15.03
N THR A 110 -4.19 8.61 -15.84
CA THR A 110 -3.50 9.59 -16.68
C THR A 110 -3.78 9.33 -18.16
N SER A 111 -3.61 10.37 -18.99
CA SER A 111 -3.62 10.25 -20.45
C SER A 111 -4.86 9.54 -21.03
N MET A 112 -6.05 9.89 -20.53
CA MET A 112 -7.29 9.36 -21.09
C MET A 112 -7.46 9.82 -22.55
N SER A 113 -7.82 8.90 -23.43
CA SER A 113 -8.18 9.16 -24.81
C SER A 113 -9.47 8.44 -25.20
N VAL A 114 -10.22 9.04 -26.14
CA VAL A 114 -11.45 8.47 -26.66
C VAL A 114 -11.39 8.49 -28.19
N VAL A 115 -11.53 7.31 -28.79
CA VAL A 115 -11.56 7.15 -30.27
C VAL A 115 -12.98 6.78 -30.70
N ASN A 116 -13.53 7.55 -31.63
CA ASN A 116 -14.82 7.23 -32.25
C ASN A 116 -14.62 6.22 -33.39
N LEU A 117 -15.30 5.09 -33.32
CA LEU A 117 -15.25 3.98 -34.28
C LEU A 117 -16.60 3.83 -35.02
N ASN A 118 -17.24 4.91 -35.41
CA ASN A 118 -18.57 5.00 -36.08
C ASN A 118 -19.74 4.55 -35.16
N ASN A 119 -19.78 3.29 -34.75
CA ASN A 119 -20.86 2.75 -33.91
C ASN A 119 -20.38 2.42 -32.49
N ALA A 120 -19.18 2.82 -32.14
CA ALA A 120 -18.60 2.55 -30.82
C ALA A 120 -17.59 3.63 -30.44
N TYR A 121 -17.36 3.79 -29.15
CA TYR A 121 -16.27 4.58 -28.61
C TYR A 121 -15.28 3.64 -27.91
N TYR A 122 -14.01 3.76 -28.30
CA TYR A 122 -12.92 3.10 -27.60
C TYR A 122 -12.29 4.10 -26.64
N VAL A 123 -12.45 3.85 -25.34
CA VAL A 123 -11.90 4.65 -24.24
C VAL A 123 -10.70 3.94 -23.69
N GLN A 124 -9.58 4.61 -23.60
CA GLN A 124 -8.36 4.07 -22.99
C GLN A 124 -7.70 5.10 -22.09
N TRP A 125 -6.97 4.63 -21.10
CA TRP A 125 -6.23 5.44 -20.13
C TRP A 125 -4.99 4.71 -19.66
N ASN A 126 -4.07 5.46 -19.05
CA ASN A 126 -2.93 4.88 -18.36
C ASN A 126 -3.21 4.82 -16.86
N PRO A 127 -2.68 3.80 -16.15
CA PRO A 127 -2.65 3.81 -14.70
C PRO A 127 -2.02 5.10 -14.17
N PRO A 128 -2.34 5.53 -12.94
CA PRO A 128 -1.64 6.64 -12.31
C PRO A 128 -0.15 6.31 -12.15
N SER A 129 0.68 7.36 -12.13
CA SER A 129 2.13 7.23 -11.95
C SER A 129 2.53 6.83 -10.53
N SER A 130 1.62 6.98 -9.56
CA SER A 130 1.80 6.62 -8.16
C SER A 130 0.52 5.98 -7.62
N ASN A 131 0.63 5.23 -6.55
CA ASN A 131 -0.49 4.59 -5.85
C ASN A 131 -1.31 3.60 -6.69
N ALA A 132 -0.81 3.17 -7.86
CA ALA A 132 -1.51 2.25 -8.76
C ALA A 132 -1.86 0.91 -8.07
N ARG A 133 -1.05 0.46 -7.13
CA ARG A 133 -1.24 -0.79 -6.37
C ARG A 133 -2.46 -0.78 -5.44
N PHE A 134 -2.93 0.40 -5.04
CA PHE A 134 -4.12 0.54 -4.18
C PHE A 134 -5.43 0.58 -4.96
N ILE A 135 -5.38 0.56 -6.30
CA ILE A 135 -6.57 0.61 -7.13
C ILE A 135 -7.25 -0.77 -7.11
N THR A 136 -8.52 -0.77 -6.77
CA THR A 136 -9.37 -1.97 -6.82
C THR A 136 -10.26 -2.01 -8.05
N ALA A 137 -10.54 -0.86 -8.67
CA ALA A 137 -11.25 -0.77 -9.94
C ALA A 137 -11.03 0.56 -10.64
N TYR A 138 -11.10 0.55 -11.97
CA TYR A 138 -11.36 1.71 -12.81
C TYR A 138 -12.84 1.75 -13.13
N ASN A 139 -13.48 2.90 -12.92
CA ASN A 139 -14.88 3.13 -13.19
C ASN A 139 -15.01 4.10 -14.37
N VAL A 140 -15.62 3.64 -15.46
CA VAL A 140 -15.89 4.49 -16.62
C VAL A 140 -17.33 4.97 -16.53
N TYR A 141 -17.51 6.27 -16.57
CA TYR A 141 -18.81 6.92 -16.61
C TYR A 141 -19.04 7.57 -17.96
N LYS A 142 -20.27 7.56 -18.41
CA LYS A 142 -20.70 8.17 -19.67
C LYS A 142 -21.92 9.06 -19.45
N HIS A 143 -21.88 10.23 -20.04
CA HIS A 143 -23.07 11.07 -20.25
C HIS A 143 -23.23 11.37 -21.73
N GLU A 144 -24.47 11.36 -22.22
CA GLU A 144 -24.82 11.76 -23.58
C GLU A 144 -25.91 12.83 -23.55
N HIS A 145 -25.80 13.79 -24.48
CA HIS A 145 -26.76 14.86 -24.61
C HIS A 145 -26.77 15.45 -26.02
N ALA A 146 -27.90 15.90 -26.47
CA ALA A 146 -28.03 16.55 -27.79
C ALA A 146 -27.24 17.89 -27.90
N THR A 147 -26.91 18.50 -26.77
CA THR A 147 -26.13 19.75 -26.66
C THR A 147 -24.83 19.50 -25.93
N GLN A 148 -23.70 19.81 -26.55
CA GLN A 148 -22.38 19.56 -25.98
C GLN A 148 -22.15 20.23 -24.61
N GLY A 149 -22.60 21.47 -24.43
CA GLY A 149 -22.41 22.22 -23.19
C GLY A 149 -23.22 21.71 -21.99
N SER A 150 -24.08 20.70 -22.20
CA SER A 150 -24.90 20.06 -21.14
C SER A 150 -24.32 18.72 -20.65
N LEU A 151 -23.11 18.35 -21.06
CA LEU A 151 -22.45 17.13 -20.60
C LEU A 151 -21.85 17.33 -19.22
N LEU A 152 -22.38 16.61 -18.23
CA LEU A 152 -22.00 16.74 -16.82
C LEU A 152 -21.64 15.39 -16.21
N ARG A 153 -20.56 15.35 -15.44
CA ARG A 153 -20.15 14.13 -14.68
C ARG A 153 -21.23 13.71 -13.67
N SER A 154 -21.91 14.65 -13.02
CA SER A 154 -22.97 14.38 -12.04
C SER A 154 -24.20 13.69 -12.64
N SER A 155 -24.40 13.79 -13.97
CA SER A 155 -25.47 13.13 -14.71
C SER A 155 -25.00 11.89 -15.48
N ALA A 156 -23.72 11.52 -15.33
CA ALA A 156 -23.15 10.38 -16.03
C ALA A 156 -23.49 9.06 -15.34
N SER A 157 -23.75 8.04 -16.16
CA SER A 157 -24.01 6.68 -15.70
C SER A 157 -22.72 5.86 -15.74
N LEU A 158 -22.54 4.98 -14.77
CA LEU A 158 -21.47 4.00 -14.77
C LEU A 158 -21.71 2.99 -15.90
N VAL A 159 -20.72 2.83 -16.79
CA VAL A 159 -20.82 1.92 -17.94
C VAL A 159 -19.79 0.77 -17.89
N TYR A 160 -18.77 0.92 -17.06
CA TYR A 160 -17.77 -0.11 -16.81
C TYR A 160 -17.18 0.05 -15.41
N SER A 161 -16.88 -1.09 -14.77
CA SER A 161 -16.06 -1.17 -13.56
C SER A 161 -15.19 -2.43 -13.63
N GLY A 162 -13.88 -2.28 -13.46
CA GLY A 162 -12.92 -3.38 -13.52
C GLY A 162 -11.47 -2.91 -13.61
N MET A 163 -10.54 -3.84 -13.75
CA MET A 163 -9.10 -3.57 -13.74
C MET A 163 -8.47 -3.30 -15.11
N ASN A 164 -9.24 -3.44 -16.22
CA ASN A 164 -8.71 -3.11 -17.53
C ASN A 164 -8.49 -1.60 -17.66
N THR A 165 -7.50 -1.20 -18.44
CA THR A 165 -7.19 0.19 -18.77
C THR A 165 -7.80 0.65 -20.08
N ASN A 166 -8.82 -0.05 -20.56
CA ASN A 166 -9.61 0.28 -21.73
C ASN A 166 -11.03 -0.26 -21.61
N TYR A 167 -11.94 0.36 -22.35
CA TYR A 167 -13.33 -0.05 -22.46
C TYR A 167 -13.90 0.32 -23.82
N MET A 168 -14.68 -0.58 -24.42
CA MET A 168 -15.41 -0.31 -25.66
C MET A 168 -16.89 -0.12 -25.37
N TYR A 169 -17.38 1.08 -25.59
CA TYR A 169 -18.78 1.41 -25.49
C TYR A 169 -19.46 1.27 -26.85
N GLN A 170 -20.46 0.38 -26.98
CA GLN A 170 -21.26 0.23 -28.19
C GLN A 170 -22.41 1.25 -28.17
N ILE A 171 -22.54 2.01 -29.25
CA ILE A 171 -23.65 2.93 -29.44
C ILE A 171 -24.87 2.10 -29.85
N SER A 172 -25.93 2.12 -29.06
CA SER A 172 -27.19 1.44 -29.36
C SER A 172 -28.22 2.44 -29.89
N GLY A 173 -28.88 2.11 -31.01
CA GLY A 173 -29.98 2.91 -31.56
C GLY A 173 -29.53 4.13 -32.40
N ASN A 174 -30.47 5.05 -32.65
CA ASN A 174 -30.25 6.22 -33.50
C ASN A 174 -29.55 7.40 -32.78
N ASN A 175 -28.76 7.14 -31.74
CA ASN A 175 -28.14 8.18 -30.91
C ASN A 175 -26.84 8.75 -31.50
N ASN A 176 -26.59 8.53 -32.82
CA ASN A 176 -25.37 9.01 -33.49
C ASN A 176 -25.26 10.55 -33.56
N ASN A 177 -26.36 11.28 -33.24
CA ASN A 177 -26.35 12.74 -33.26
C ASN A 177 -26.10 13.38 -31.88
N ASN A 178 -25.95 12.56 -30.83
CA ASN A 178 -25.69 13.07 -29.50
C ASN A 178 -24.17 13.22 -29.26
N PHE A 179 -23.81 14.20 -28.46
CA PHE A 179 -22.47 14.32 -27.91
C PHE A 179 -22.32 13.32 -26.77
N HIS A 180 -21.17 12.66 -26.72
CA HIS A 180 -20.82 11.71 -25.67
C HIS A 180 -19.55 12.19 -24.96
N GLN A 181 -19.56 12.14 -23.65
CA GLN A 181 -18.38 12.38 -22.84
C GLN A 181 -18.18 11.26 -21.84
N PHE A 182 -16.92 10.91 -21.63
CA PHE A 182 -16.50 9.86 -20.72
C PHE A 182 -15.63 10.43 -19.62
N TRP A 183 -15.71 9.82 -18.46
CA TRP A 183 -14.83 10.06 -17.31
C TRP A 183 -14.34 8.72 -16.81
N VAL A 184 -13.09 8.67 -16.38
CA VAL A 184 -12.48 7.49 -15.76
C VAL A 184 -12.03 7.89 -14.36
N GLU A 185 -12.52 7.17 -13.38
CA GLU A 185 -12.20 7.37 -11.96
C GLU A 185 -11.70 6.05 -11.38
N THR A 186 -10.96 6.11 -10.30
CA THR A 186 -10.48 4.91 -9.58
C THR A 186 -11.29 4.68 -8.31
N THR A 187 -11.43 3.41 -7.95
CA THR A 187 -11.76 3.01 -6.58
C THR A 187 -10.47 2.55 -5.91
N ILE A 188 -10.22 3.02 -4.72
CA ILE A 188 -9.04 2.74 -3.91
C ILE A 188 -9.46 1.87 -2.73
N ALA A 189 -8.59 0.90 -2.33
CA ALA A 189 -8.79 0.06 -1.14
C ALA A 189 -8.71 0.87 0.15
#